data_9d00e533f838ec447382369248c5f966
#
_entry.id   9d00e533f838ec447382369248c5f966
#
_cell.length_a   1.000
_cell.length_b   1.000
_cell.length_c   1.000
_cell.angle_alpha   90.00
_cell.angle_beta   90.00
_cell.angle_gamma   90.00
#
_symmetry.space_group_name_H-M   'P 1'
#
loop_
_entity.id
_entity.type
_entity.pdbx_description
1 polymer ?
#
loop_
_entity_poly.entity_id
_entity_poly.type
_entity_poly.pdbx_seq_one_letter_code
_entity_poly.pdbx_strand_id
1 'polypeptide(L)'
;MNIVLANLETLPDFLPPEILEKDNFPDINSSLRHIHSPNKLEDAHNARKRFSFEDLFLLQINNIKARLQLAEEKAQPFEIDKNTLDEIYKLLPFQLLPSQKESLYEVLEDLQKSRPMNRLLQGDVGSGKTVVAAIAAIFAAKNGHQATF
;
A
#
# COMPACT_ATOMS: atom_id res chain seq x y z
N MET A 1 -9.03 28.96 23.06
CA MET A 1 -9.47 27.61 22.62
C MET A 1 -10.96 27.38 22.91
N ASN A 2 -11.44 27.48 24.15
CA ASN A 2 -12.85 27.20 24.49
C ASN A 2 -13.88 28.08 23.76
N ILE A 3 -13.57 29.34 23.42
CA ILE A 3 -14.44 30.23 22.65
C ILE A 3 -14.63 29.75 21.20
N VAL A 4 -13.57 29.21 20.60
CA VAL A 4 -13.63 28.68 19.23
C VAL A 4 -14.47 27.40 19.22
N LEU A 5 -14.23 26.48 20.18
CA LEU A 5 -15.00 25.24 20.30
C LEU A 5 -16.49 25.44 20.60
N ALA A 6 -16.85 26.53 21.31
CA ALA A 6 -18.24 26.87 21.62
C ALA A 6 -19.02 27.42 20.41
N ASN A 7 -18.29 27.96 19.41
CA ASN A 7 -18.87 28.54 18.19
C ASN A 7 -18.66 27.64 16.94
N LEU A 8 -18.13 26.41 17.11
CA LEU A 8 -18.01 25.46 16.03
C LEU A 8 -19.40 24.98 15.60
N GLU A 9 -19.72 25.17 14.32
CA GLU A 9 -20.90 24.55 13.71
C GLU A 9 -20.76 23.03 13.80
N THR A 10 -21.89 22.32 13.86
CA THR A 10 -21.90 20.86 13.87
C THR A 10 -21.37 20.35 12.53
N LEU A 11 -20.25 19.66 12.57
CA LEU A 11 -19.65 19.05 11.39
C LEU A 11 -20.31 17.70 11.09
N PRO A 12 -20.60 17.40 9.82
CA PRO A 12 -21.01 16.06 9.44
C PRO A 12 -19.85 15.08 9.62
N ASP A 13 -20.16 13.92 10.19
CA ASP A 13 -19.16 12.86 10.30
C ASP A 13 -19.00 12.15 8.95
N PHE A 14 -17.78 12.01 8.46
CA PHE A 14 -17.54 11.34 7.20
C PHE A 14 -17.25 9.83 7.37
N LEU A 15 -16.95 9.38 8.60
CA LEU A 15 -16.85 7.97 8.89
C LEU A 15 -18.24 7.33 8.89
N PRO A 16 -18.43 6.19 8.20
CA PRO A 16 -19.69 5.47 8.24
C PRO A 16 -20.08 5.07 9.68
N PRO A 17 -21.37 5.11 10.01
CA PRO A 17 -21.84 4.73 11.34
C PRO A 17 -21.39 3.34 11.79
N GLU A 18 -21.31 2.40 10.85
CA GLU A 18 -20.88 1.02 11.11
C GLU A 18 -19.42 0.94 11.60
N ILE A 19 -18.56 1.86 11.14
CA ILE A 19 -17.16 1.95 11.61
C ILE A 19 -17.14 2.57 13.01
N LEU A 20 -17.90 3.63 13.24
CA LEU A 20 -17.97 4.28 14.54
C LEU A 20 -18.44 3.31 15.63
N GLU A 21 -19.48 2.53 15.35
CA GLU A 21 -20.01 1.53 16.27
C GLU A 21 -19.05 0.36 16.51
N LYS A 22 -18.50 -0.21 15.44
CA LYS A 22 -17.61 -1.38 15.51
C LYS A 22 -16.37 -1.13 16.36
N ASP A 23 -15.75 0.03 16.19
CA ASP A 23 -14.49 0.38 16.86
C ASP A 23 -14.69 1.27 18.09
N ASN A 24 -15.97 1.54 18.43
CA ASN A 24 -16.40 2.39 19.56
C ASN A 24 -15.73 3.78 19.52
N PHE A 25 -15.74 4.38 18.33
CA PHE A 25 -15.22 5.74 18.16
C PHE A 25 -16.27 6.78 18.54
N PRO A 26 -15.88 7.87 19.22
CA PRO A 26 -16.75 9.03 19.39
C PRO A 26 -17.01 9.71 18.03
N ASP A 27 -18.14 10.40 17.88
CA ASP A 27 -18.42 11.23 16.71
C ASP A 27 -17.40 12.38 16.55
N ILE A 28 -17.34 12.98 15.33
CA ILE A 28 -16.36 14.02 15.02
C ILE A 28 -16.45 15.22 15.96
N ASN A 29 -17.65 15.66 16.31
CA ASN A 29 -17.84 16.84 17.13
C ASN A 29 -17.43 16.60 18.60
N SER A 30 -17.75 15.43 19.14
CA SER A 30 -17.27 14.98 20.44
C SER A 30 -15.76 14.82 20.45
N SER A 31 -15.18 14.23 19.39
CA SER A 31 -13.74 14.03 19.26
C SER A 31 -12.97 15.34 19.22
N LEU A 32 -13.45 16.33 18.46
CA LEU A 32 -12.85 17.67 18.41
C LEU A 32 -12.88 18.37 19.78
N ARG A 33 -13.94 18.20 20.54
CA ARG A 33 -14.01 18.75 21.90
C ARG A 33 -13.04 18.01 22.82
N HIS A 34 -13.06 16.70 22.81
CA HIS A 34 -12.26 15.87 23.71
C HIS A 34 -10.75 15.93 23.45
N ILE A 35 -10.31 16.16 22.21
CA ILE A 35 -8.86 16.32 21.92
C ILE A 35 -8.31 17.61 22.53
N HIS A 36 -9.14 18.66 22.63
CA HIS A 36 -8.71 19.98 23.13
C HIS A 36 -9.12 20.26 24.57
N SER A 37 -10.23 19.72 25.04
CA SER A 37 -10.78 19.94 26.37
C SER A 37 -11.47 18.67 26.89
N PRO A 38 -10.70 17.62 27.18
CA PRO A 38 -11.25 16.36 27.66
C PRO A 38 -11.80 16.50 29.09
N ASN A 39 -12.90 15.83 29.39
CA ASN A 39 -13.39 15.70 30.77
C ASN A 39 -12.59 14.66 31.57
N LYS A 40 -12.14 13.61 30.88
CA LYS A 40 -11.31 12.51 31.42
C LYS A 40 -10.18 12.19 30.45
N LEU A 41 -9.12 11.58 30.96
CA LEU A 41 -7.99 11.15 30.15
C LEU A 41 -8.42 10.16 29.04
N GLU A 42 -9.38 9.32 29.34
CA GLU A 42 -9.96 8.36 28.39
C GLU A 42 -10.62 9.04 27.19
N ASP A 43 -11.31 10.16 27.40
CA ASP A 43 -11.95 10.92 26.31
C ASP A 43 -10.89 11.43 25.32
N ALA A 44 -9.78 11.98 25.83
CA ALA A 44 -8.67 12.43 24.99
C ALA A 44 -8.02 11.26 24.22
N HIS A 45 -7.90 10.09 24.88
CA HIS A 45 -7.32 8.90 24.26
C HIS A 45 -8.20 8.39 23.12
N ASN A 46 -9.51 8.28 23.34
CA ASN A 46 -10.48 7.84 22.32
C ASN A 46 -10.56 8.81 21.15
N ALA A 47 -10.55 10.13 21.41
CA ALA A 47 -10.48 11.13 20.36
C ALA A 47 -9.21 11.01 19.52
N ARG A 48 -8.05 10.82 20.15
CA ARG A 48 -6.77 10.62 19.46
C ARG A 48 -6.76 9.34 18.63
N LYS A 49 -7.29 8.23 19.18
CA LYS A 49 -7.43 6.97 18.48
C LYS A 49 -8.27 7.11 17.22
N ARG A 50 -9.39 7.83 17.30
CA ARG A 50 -10.25 8.13 16.15
C ARG A 50 -9.49 8.91 15.07
N PHE A 51 -8.82 10.02 15.41
CA PHE A 51 -8.11 10.81 14.41
C PHE A 51 -6.96 10.03 13.76
N SER A 52 -6.22 9.23 14.53
CA SER A 52 -5.20 8.34 13.96
C SER A 52 -5.79 7.31 13.01
N PHE A 53 -6.98 6.77 13.30
CA PHE A 53 -7.70 5.89 12.40
C PHE A 53 -8.12 6.62 11.12
N GLU A 54 -8.66 7.83 11.23
CA GLU A 54 -9.06 8.67 10.10
C GLU A 54 -7.92 8.88 9.09
N ASP A 55 -6.74 9.28 9.58
CA ASP A 55 -5.58 9.52 8.74
C ASP A 55 -5.20 8.26 7.94
N LEU A 56 -5.16 7.10 8.61
CA LEU A 56 -4.86 5.84 7.96
C LEU A 56 -5.98 5.37 7.02
N PHE A 57 -7.22 5.60 7.39
CA PHE A 57 -8.40 5.23 6.59
C PHE A 57 -8.42 6.00 5.26
N LEU A 58 -8.22 7.31 5.31
CA LEU A 58 -8.14 8.15 4.11
C LEU A 58 -6.96 7.76 3.22
N LEU A 59 -5.80 7.47 3.81
CA LEU A 59 -4.65 6.97 3.07
C LEU A 59 -4.97 5.65 2.35
N GLN A 60 -5.61 4.71 3.05
CA GLN A 60 -5.99 3.42 2.47
C GLN A 60 -7.04 3.55 1.37
N ILE A 61 -8.05 4.42 1.53
CA ILE A 61 -9.03 4.69 0.47
C ILE A 61 -8.33 5.22 -0.78
N ASN A 62 -7.43 6.19 -0.63
CA ASN A 62 -6.69 6.74 -1.76
C ASN A 62 -5.80 5.69 -2.45
N ASN A 63 -5.14 4.83 -1.68
CA ASN A 63 -4.35 3.73 -2.21
C ASN A 63 -5.21 2.71 -2.98
N ILE A 64 -6.37 2.34 -2.42
CA ILE A 64 -7.31 1.42 -3.08
C ILE A 64 -7.84 2.04 -4.37
N LYS A 65 -8.23 3.32 -4.34
CA LYS A 65 -8.70 4.06 -5.52
C LYS A 65 -7.65 4.09 -6.62
N ALA A 66 -6.40 4.43 -6.28
CA ALA A 66 -5.29 4.43 -7.23
C ALA A 66 -5.04 3.02 -7.82
N ARG A 67 -5.10 1.97 -7.00
CA ARG A 67 -4.99 0.58 -7.47
C ARG A 67 -6.12 0.18 -8.41
N LEU A 68 -7.36 0.57 -8.12
CA LEU A 68 -8.51 0.29 -8.99
C LEU A 68 -8.38 1.02 -10.33
N GLN A 69 -7.99 2.28 -10.32
CA GLN A 69 -7.74 3.04 -11.54
C GLN A 69 -6.64 2.40 -12.39
N LEU A 70 -5.53 2.00 -11.76
CA LEU A 70 -4.44 1.32 -12.46
C LEU A 70 -4.88 -0.06 -13.01
N ALA A 71 -5.75 -0.76 -12.31
CA ALA A 71 -6.26 -2.07 -12.75
C ALA A 71 -7.19 -1.99 -13.97
N GLU A 72 -7.77 -0.83 -14.28
CA GLU A 72 -8.56 -0.58 -15.49
C GLU A 72 -7.65 -0.37 -16.72
N GLU A 73 -6.39 -0.01 -16.53
CA GLU A 73 -5.43 0.14 -17.61
C GLU A 73 -5.04 -1.24 -18.17
N LYS A 74 -4.78 -1.26 -19.47
CA LYS A 74 -4.31 -2.48 -20.15
C LYS A 74 -2.79 -2.45 -20.22
N ALA A 75 -2.16 -3.56 -19.87
CA ALA A 75 -0.75 -3.81 -20.09
C ALA A 75 -0.58 -4.96 -21.08
N GLN A 76 0.53 -4.95 -21.78
CA GLN A 76 0.92 -6.07 -22.62
C GLN A 76 1.49 -7.19 -21.72
N PRO A 77 0.93 -8.40 -21.73
CA PRO A 77 1.48 -9.52 -20.99
C PRO A 77 2.88 -9.87 -21.49
N PHE A 78 3.81 -10.12 -20.58
CA PHE A 78 5.14 -10.59 -20.95
C PHE A 78 5.16 -12.11 -21.12
N GLU A 79 5.91 -12.56 -22.10
CA GLU A 79 6.23 -13.98 -22.23
C GLU A 79 7.37 -14.32 -21.25
N ILE A 80 7.08 -15.22 -20.33
CA ILE A 80 8.06 -15.71 -19.33
C ILE A 80 8.34 -17.18 -19.61
N ASP A 81 9.50 -17.47 -20.17
CA ASP A 81 9.92 -18.83 -20.44
C ASP A 81 10.93 -19.33 -19.39
N LYS A 82 10.85 -20.63 -19.08
CA LYS A 82 11.71 -21.26 -18.07
C LYS A 82 13.17 -21.31 -18.52
N ASN A 83 13.44 -21.48 -19.81
CA ASN A 83 14.81 -21.58 -20.30
C ASN A 83 15.56 -20.26 -20.06
N THR A 84 14.91 -19.13 -20.36
CA THR A 84 15.44 -17.80 -20.04
C THR A 84 15.71 -17.63 -18.54
N LEU A 85 14.80 -18.08 -17.70
CA LEU A 85 14.98 -17.97 -16.24
C LEU A 85 16.16 -18.83 -15.77
N ASP A 86 16.29 -20.05 -16.29
CA ASP A 86 17.42 -20.95 -15.98
C ASP A 86 18.76 -20.40 -16.48
N GLU A 87 18.80 -19.76 -17.65
CA GLU A 87 19.98 -19.05 -18.15
C GLU A 87 20.37 -17.89 -17.24
N ILE A 88 19.40 -17.07 -16.81
CA ILE A 88 19.65 -15.97 -15.88
C ILE A 88 20.22 -16.50 -14.56
N TYR A 89 19.65 -17.59 -14.01
CA TYR A 89 20.18 -18.19 -12.79
C TYR A 89 21.62 -18.66 -12.92
N LYS A 90 22.02 -19.19 -14.09
CA LYS A 90 23.41 -19.61 -14.36
C LYS A 90 24.39 -18.43 -14.47
N LEU A 91 23.91 -17.26 -14.88
CA LEU A 91 24.73 -16.05 -15.00
C LEU A 91 24.95 -15.35 -13.66
N LEU A 92 24.12 -15.63 -12.65
CA LEU A 92 24.29 -15.02 -11.34
C LEU A 92 25.51 -15.61 -10.62
N PRO A 93 26.38 -14.78 -10.00
CA PRO A 93 27.55 -15.26 -9.24
C PRO A 93 27.19 -15.85 -7.87
N PHE A 94 25.89 -16.00 -7.56
CA PHE A 94 25.34 -16.52 -6.32
C PHE A 94 24.00 -17.22 -6.57
N GLN A 95 23.55 -18.01 -5.62
CA GLN A 95 22.22 -18.61 -5.65
C GLN A 95 21.20 -17.72 -4.94
N LEU A 96 20.01 -17.59 -5.54
CA LEU A 96 18.90 -16.89 -4.89
C LEU A 96 18.38 -17.68 -3.69
N LEU A 97 18.09 -16.96 -2.61
CA LEU A 97 17.42 -17.52 -1.44
C LEU A 97 15.99 -17.94 -1.78
N PRO A 98 15.40 -18.89 -1.02
CA PRO A 98 13.99 -19.29 -1.23
C PRO A 98 13.01 -18.12 -1.28
N SER A 99 13.12 -17.17 -0.35
CA SER A 99 12.29 -15.98 -0.31
C SER A 99 12.45 -15.03 -1.50
N GLN A 100 13.68 -14.92 -2.04
CA GLN A 100 13.95 -14.14 -3.26
C GLN A 100 13.32 -14.81 -4.48
N LYS A 101 13.39 -16.15 -4.56
CA LYS A 101 12.75 -16.92 -5.65
C LYS A 101 11.23 -16.77 -5.58
N GLU A 102 10.64 -16.88 -4.40
CA GLU A 102 9.20 -16.69 -4.19
C GLU A 102 8.74 -15.29 -4.65
N SER A 103 9.41 -14.23 -4.16
CA SER A 103 9.13 -12.87 -4.58
C SER A 103 9.30 -12.66 -6.08
N LEU A 104 10.33 -13.28 -6.69
CA LEU A 104 10.55 -13.24 -8.13
C LEU A 104 9.41 -13.91 -8.89
N TYR A 105 8.99 -15.11 -8.47
CA TYR A 105 7.88 -15.81 -9.12
C TYR A 105 6.58 -14.99 -9.09
N GLU A 106 6.27 -14.35 -7.96
CA GLU A 106 5.11 -13.48 -7.86
C GLU A 106 5.19 -12.26 -8.80
N VAL A 107 6.38 -11.66 -8.93
CA VAL A 107 6.61 -10.55 -9.87
C VAL A 107 6.44 -11.03 -11.32
N LEU A 108 7.04 -12.16 -11.68
CA LEU A 108 6.95 -12.72 -13.03
C LEU A 108 5.51 -13.16 -13.37
N GLU A 109 4.77 -13.70 -12.41
CA GLU A 109 3.35 -14.02 -12.57
C GLU A 109 2.50 -12.76 -12.84
N ASP A 110 2.78 -11.67 -12.11
CA ASP A 110 2.06 -10.42 -12.34
C ASP A 110 2.39 -9.81 -13.71
N LEU A 111 3.63 -9.91 -14.20
CA LEU A 111 4.03 -9.42 -15.52
C LEU A 111 3.36 -10.17 -16.68
N GLN A 112 2.87 -11.40 -16.47
CA GLN A 112 2.12 -12.17 -17.45
C GLN A 112 0.65 -11.76 -17.56
N LYS A 113 0.17 -10.86 -16.69
CA LYS A 113 -1.22 -10.39 -16.68
C LYS A 113 -1.42 -9.25 -17.66
N SER A 114 -2.64 -9.12 -18.19
CA SER A 114 -3.03 -8.04 -19.11
C SER A 114 -3.31 -6.70 -18.42
N ARG A 115 -2.86 -6.52 -17.20
CA ARG A 115 -3.00 -5.31 -16.39
C ARG A 115 -1.63 -4.89 -15.82
N PRO A 116 -1.39 -3.58 -15.62
CA PRO A 116 -0.13 -3.11 -15.05
C PRO A 116 0.11 -3.71 -13.66
N MET A 117 1.34 -4.15 -13.43
CA MET A 117 1.78 -4.57 -12.11
C MET A 117 2.09 -3.33 -11.26
N ASN A 118 1.57 -3.32 -10.04
CA ASN A 118 1.95 -2.36 -9.00
C ASN A 118 2.25 -3.12 -7.72
N ARG A 119 3.54 -3.35 -7.45
CA ARG A 119 3.98 -4.19 -6.35
C ARG A 119 5.09 -3.51 -5.54
N LEU A 120 4.95 -3.51 -4.23
CA LEU A 120 6.00 -3.06 -3.32
C LEU A 120 6.88 -4.26 -2.93
N LEU A 121 8.16 -4.21 -3.30
CA LEU A 121 9.15 -5.19 -2.88
C LEU A 121 9.86 -4.65 -1.62
N GLN A 122 9.54 -5.21 -0.46
CA GLN A 122 10.07 -4.80 0.83
C GLN A 122 11.07 -5.84 1.37
N GLY A 123 12.08 -5.35 2.09
CA GLY A 123 13.09 -6.18 2.75
C GLY A 123 14.22 -5.32 3.28
N ASP A 124 15.08 -5.89 4.11
CA ASP A 124 16.23 -5.21 4.71
C ASP A 124 17.29 -4.80 3.68
N VAL A 125 18.20 -3.92 4.09
CA VAL A 125 19.37 -3.56 3.27
C VAL A 125 20.20 -4.83 3.02
N GLY A 126 20.56 -5.08 1.76
CA GLY A 126 21.30 -6.30 1.39
C GLY A 126 20.44 -7.55 1.19
N SER A 127 19.12 -7.50 1.35
CA SER A 127 18.22 -8.65 1.13
C SER A 127 18.08 -9.10 -0.34
N GLY A 128 18.72 -8.39 -1.28
CA GLY A 128 18.71 -8.75 -2.70
C GLY A 128 17.51 -8.26 -3.51
N LYS A 129 16.79 -7.22 -3.04
CA LYS A 129 15.69 -6.60 -3.79
C LYS A 129 16.08 -6.21 -5.21
N THR A 130 17.28 -5.67 -5.37
CA THR A 130 17.81 -5.23 -6.68
C THR A 130 17.93 -6.39 -7.67
N VAL A 131 18.33 -7.59 -7.23
CA VAL A 131 18.43 -8.74 -8.15
C VAL A 131 17.06 -9.20 -8.65
N VAL A 132 16.02 -9.17 -7.80
CA VAL A 132 14.65 -9.48 -8.21
C VAL A 132 14.17 -8.46 -9.26
N ALA A 133 14.37 -7.17 -9.00
CA ALA A 133 14.02 -6.10 -9.94
C ALA A 133 14.83 -6.20 -11.26
N ALA A 134 16.12 -6.51 -11.19
CA ALA A 134 16.96 -6.67 -12.37
C ALA A 134 16.51 -7.84 -13.26
N ILE A 135 16.12 -8.97 -12.68
CA ILE A 135 15.59 -10.11 -13.43
C ILE A 135 14.28 -9.73 -14.13
N ALA A 136 13.38 -9.03 -13.43
CA ALA A 136 12.15 -8.52 -14.04
C ALA A 136 12.42 -7.58 -15.22
N ALA A 137 13.43 -6.71 -15.10
CA ALA A 137 13.86 -5.82 -16.17
C ALA A 137 14.47 -6.57 -17.37
N ILE A 138 15.18 -7.67 -17.15
CA ILE A 138 15.68 -8.53 -18.24
C ILE A 138 14.50 -9.12 -19.03
N PHE A 139 13.46 -9.60 -18.35
CA PHE A 139 12.25 -10.07 -19.03
C PHE A 139 11.53 -8.95 -19.77
N ALA A 140 11.45 -7.73 -19.21
CA ALA A 140 10.92 -6.58 -19.93
C ALA A 140 11.70 -6.31 -21.23
N ALA A 141 13.02 -6.30 -21.16
CA ALA A 141 13.87 -6.09 -22.33
C ALA A 141 13.72 -7.20 -23.38
N LYS A 142 13.61 -8.47 -22.96
CA LYS A 142 13.37 -9.60 -23.87
C LYS A 142 12.00 -9.54 -24.55
N ASN A 143 11.02 -8.92 -23.91
CA ASN A 143 9.70 -8.66 -24.49
C ASN A 143 9.64 -7.34 -25.30
N GLY A 144 10.78 -6.68 -25.57
CA GLY A 144 10.87 -5.48 -26.38
C GLY A 144 10.52 -4.19 -25.65
N HIS A 145 10.48 -4.20 -24.33
CA HIS A 145 10.17 -3.03 -23.50
C HIS A 145 11.44 -2.46 -22.84
N GLN A 146 11.37 -1.17 -22.50
CA GLN A 146 12.43 -0.50 -21.74
C GLN A 146 12.13 -0.62 -20.23
N ALA A 147 13.19 -0.74 -19.44
CA ALA A 147 13.14 -0.69 -18.00
C ALA A 147 14.05 0.42 -17.46
N THR A 148 13.61 1.15 -16.46
CA THR A 148 14.39 2.18 -15.77
C THR A 148 14.43 1.88 -14.26
N PHE A 149 15.57 2.16 -13.63
CA PHE A 149 15.80 2.02 -12.19
C PHE A 149 16.10 3.38 -11.56
#